data_9a1988663b6d6d2aa4db464ff8378d32
#
_entry.id   9a1988663b6d6d2aa4db464ff8378d32
#
_cell.length_a   1.000
_cell.length_b   1.000
_cell.length_c   1.000
_cell.angle_alpha   90.00
_cell.angle_beta   90.00
_cell.angle_gamma   90.00
#
_symmetry.space_group_name_H-M   'P 1'
#
loop_
_entity.id
_entity.type
_entity.pdbx_description
1 polymer ?
#
loop_
_entity_poly.entity_id
_entity_poly.type
_entity_poly.pdbx_seq_one_letter_code
_entity_poly.pdbx_strand_id
1 'polypeptide(L)'
;MLVELKSHFRRQAMHPGPLGLLVNPFYFARRELWSTMSELGRELGGRVLDVGCGDRPYESLIPAKEYIGLELDTPASRARGRADAYYDGRSFPFADGSFDAALCNQVLEHVFAPDDFLREIARVLKDGGRLLLTVPFVWDEHEQPRDYGRYSSFGLAALLARHGFELLQTRKTAADVRALFQMINAYLYKITVCRNPYVNLLATLVLMAPFNVVGTLLAWITPSNPDFYLDNVVLARKAGRTP
;
A
#
# COMPACT_ATOMS: atom_id res chain seq x y z
N MET A 1 -11.56 -15.53 24.42
CA MET A 1 -11.54 -16.56 23.36
C MET A 1 -12.14 -16.09 22.02
N LEU A 2 -13.46 -15.79 21.87
CA LEU A 2 -14.03 -15.34 20.57
C LEU A 2 -13.50 -13.97 20.09
N VAL A 3 -13.27 -13.03 21.00
CA VAL A 3 -12.72 -11.70 20.70
C VAL A 3 -11.26 -11.80 20.25
N GLU A 4 -10.47 -12.61 20.93
CA GLU A 4 -9.08 -12.86 20.61
C GLU A 4 -8.94 -13.58 19.26
N LEU A 5 -9.83 -14.53 18.96
CA LEU A 5 -9.85 -15.21 17.68
C LEU A 5 -10.16 -14.23 16.54
N LYS A 6 -11.17 -13.35 16.70
CA LYS A 6 -11.48 -12.30 15.72
C LYS A 6 -10.32 -11.31 15.53
N SER A 7 -9.65 -10.91 16.61
CA SER A 7 -8.47 -10.03 16.53
C SER A 7 -7.31 -10.70 15.80
N HIS A 8 -7.10 -12.00 16.04
CA HIS A 8 -6.07 -12.78 15.35
C HIS A 8 -6.35 -12.90 13.83
N PHE A 9 -7.60 -13.18 13.43
CA PHE A 9 -7.98 -13.20 12.02
C PHE A 9 -7.84 -11.83 11.35
N ARG A 10 -8.23 -10.74 12.02
CA ARG A 10 -7.99 -9.37 11.53
C ARG A 10 -6.50 -9.10 11.33
N ARG A 11 -5.67 -9.53 12.28
CA ARG A 11 -4.21 -9.42 12.15
C ARG A 11 -3.70 -10.17 10.93
N GLN A 12 -4.16 -11.41 10.68
CA GLN A 12 -3.76 -12.19 9.50
C GLN A 12 -4.21 -11.56 8.18
N ALA A 13 -5.25 -10.74 8.17
CA ALA A 13 -5.69 -10.02 6.99
C ALA A 13 -4.75 -8.90 6.57
N MET A 14 -4.14 -8.19 7.54
CA MET A 14 -3.26 -7.04 7.27
C MET A 14 -1.77 -7.40 7.41
N HIS A 15 -1.44 -8.27 8.35
CA HIS A 15 -0.07 -8.68 8.70
C HIS A 15 0.03 -10.22 8.67
N PRO A 16 -0.02 -10.82 7.47
CA PRO A 16 -0.10 -12.28 7.38
C PRO A 16 1.18 -12.96 7.85
N GLY A 17 1.05 -13.74 8.93
CA GLY A 17 2.03 -14.73 9.35
C GLY A 17 1.84 -16.05 8.60
N PRO A 18 2.46 -17.16 9.07
CA PRO A 18 2.32 -18.47 8.41
C PRO A 18 0.86 -18.94 8.26
N LEU A 19 0.00 -18.64 9.24
CA LEU A 19 -1.44 -18.96 9.16
C LEU A 19 -2.13 -18.20 8.01
N GLY A 20 -1.65 -17.01 7.67
CA GLY A 20 -2.15 -16.23 6.55
C GLY A 20 -2.12 -16.99 5.22
N LEU A 21 -1.17 -17.92 5.06
CA LEU A 21 -1.09 -18.80 3.89
C LEU A 21 -2.41 -19.55 3.63
N LEU A 22 -3.12 -19.90 4.70
CA LEU A 22 -4.37 -20.66 4.62
C LEU A 22 -5.62 -19.78 4.63
N VAL A 23 -5.59 -18.65 5.35
CA VAL A 23 -6.80 -17.88 5.62
C VAL A 23 -6.86 -16.53 4.92
N ASN A 24 -5.80 -16.12 4.19
CA ASN A 24 -5.76 -14.84 3.50
C ASN A 24 -5.69 -15.03 1.99
N PRO A 25 -6.73 -14.64 1.22
CA PRO A 25 -6.71 -14.73 -0.25
C PRO A 25 -5.67 -13.80 -0.89
N PHE A 26 -5.27 -12.75 -0.17
CA PHE A 26 -4.29 -11.76 -0.62
C PHE A 26 -2.93 -11.92 0.08
N TYR A 27 -2.57 -13.15 0.40
CA TYR A 27 -1.41 -13.48 1.22
C TYR A 27 -0.11 -12.87 0.69
N PHE A 28 0.21 -13.07 -0.59
CA PHE A 28 1.47 -12.60 -1.14
C PHE A 28 1.55 -11.08 -1.17
N ALA A 29 0.51 -10.40 -1.66
CA ALA A 29 0.47 -8.94 -1.69
C ALA A 29 0.63 -8.33 -0.29
N ARG A 30 -0.16 -8.81 0.68
CA ARG A 30 -0.13 -8.27 2.05
C ARG A 30 1.19 -8.57 2.78
N ARG A 31 1.73 -9.77 2.60
CA ARG A 31 2.99 -10.17 3.23
C ARG A 31 4.18 -9.38 2.69
N GLU A 32 4.27 -9.23 1.37
CA GLU A 32 5.36 -8.48 0.74
C GLU A 32 5.30 -6.99 1.08
N LEU A 33 4.10 -6.37 1.02
CA LEU A 33 3.93 -5.00 1.47
C LEU A 33 4.30 -4.83 2.94
N TRP A 34 3.81 -5.70 3.82
CA TRP A 34 4.16 -5.65 5.24
C TRP A 34 5.67 -5.77 5.48
N SER A 35 6.33 -6.72 4.81
CA SER A 35 7.77 -6.90 4.91
C SER A 35 8.54 -5.66 4.47
N THR A 36 8.18 -5.12 3.30
CA THR A 36 8.83 -3.93 2.73
C THR A 36 8.56 -2.68 3.57
N MET A 37 7.34 -2.52 4.07
CA MET A 37 6.99 -1.42 4.97
C MET A 37 7.69 -1.53 6.33
N SER A 38 7.91 -2.74 6.84
CA SER A 38 8.67 -2.97 8.08
C SER A 38 10.15 -2.58 7.96
N GLU A 39 10.69 -2.66 6.76
CA GLU A 39 12.07 -2.25 6.46
C GLU A 39 12.15 -0.75 6.15
N LEU A 40 11.43 -0.30 5.12
CA LEU A 40 11.54 1.07 4.61
C LEU A 40 10.79 2.11 5.46
N GLY A 41 9.76 1.70 6.19
CA GLY A 41 9.04 2.58 7.11
C GLY A 41 9.94 3.16 8.21
N ARG A 42 11.02 2.46 8.57
CA ARG A 42 12.03 2.95 9.54
C ARG A 42 12.80 4.17 9.03
N GLU A 43 12.79 4.39 7.73
CA GLU A 43 13.42 5.55 7.09
C GLU A 43 12.57 6.83 7.22
N LEU A 44 11.29 6.71 7.64
CA LEU A 44 10.41 7.83 7.90
C LEU A 44 10.48 8.21 9.38
N GLY A 45 10.81 9.44 9.67
CA GLY A 45 10.92 9.92 11.05
C GLY A 45 10.47 11.39 11.18
N GLY A 46 10.50 11.91 12.41
CA GLY A 46 10.06 13.27 12.67
C GLY A 46 8.54 13.40 12.62
N ARG A 47 8.04 14.46 12.01
CA ARG A 47 6.61 14.69 11.74
C ARG A 47 6.24 14.03 10.42
N VAL A 48 5.42 12.98 10.47
CA VAL A 48 5.06 12.14 9.32
C VAL A 48 3.61 12.34 8.93
N LEU A 49 3.36 12.55 7.64
CA LEU A 49 2.03 12.60 7.04
C LEU A 49 1.72 11.26 6.39
N ASP A 50 0.64 10.62 6.81
CA ASP A 50 0.09 9.41 6.15
C ASP A 50 -1.06 9.83 5.24
N VAL A 51 -0.80 9.89 3.94
CA VAL A 51 -1.75 10.34 2.92
C VAL A 51 -2.60 9.17 2.46
N GLY A 52 -3.90 9.25 2.68
CA GLY A 52 -4.83 8.13 2.49
C GLY A 52 -4.64 7.08 3.60
N CYS A 53 -4.62 7.54 4.85
CA CYS A 53 -4.20 6.73 6.00
C CYS A 53 -5.08 5.49 6.28
N GLY A 54 -6.32 5.46 5.81
CA GLY A 54 -7.26 4.38 6.05
C GLY A 54 -7.39 4.02 7.54
N ASP A 55 -7.10 2.77 7.88
CA ASP A 55 -7.07 2.26 9.26
C ASP A 55 -5.67 2.35 9.90
N ARG A 56 -4.72 3.06 9.28
CA ARG A 56 -3.32 3.26 9.73
C ARG A 56 -2.56 1.94 9.96
N PRO A 57 -2.56 1.03 8.99
CA PRO A 57 -2.03 -0.32 9.20
C PRO A 57 -0.53 -0.35 9.48
N TYR A 58 0.22 0.66 9.08
CA TYR A 58 1.67 0.72 9.19
C TYR A 58 2.20 1.72 10.23
N GLU A 59 1.32 2.44 10.94
CA GLU A 59 1.70 3.44 11.96
C GLU A 59 2.73 2.91 12.96
N SER A 60 2.54 1.68 13.46
CA SER A 60 3.44 1.05 14.43
C SER A 60 4.83 0.70 13.89
N LEU A 61 5.03 0.75 12.58
CA LEU A 61 6.32 0.46 11.93
C LEU A 61 7.18 1.71 11.73
N ILE A 62 6.57 2.89 11.86
CA ILE A 62 7.18 4.17 11.55
C ILE A 62 7.62 4.86 12.83
N PRO A 63 8.92 5.19 13.03
CA PRO A 63 9.42 5.86 14.23
C PRO A 63 9.12 7.36 14.19
N ALA A 64 7.86 7.74 13.97
CA ALA A 64 7.41 9.12 13.95
C ALA A 64 7.40 9.73 15.35
N LYS A 65 7.80 11.01 15.46
CA LYS A 65 7.57 11.82 16.67
C LYS A 65 6.13 12.31 16.73
N GLU A 66 5.56 12.58 15.55
CA GLU A 66 4.17 12.96 15.35
C GLU A 66 3.68 12.28 14.06
N TYR A 67 2.58 11.54 14.14
CA TYR A 67 2.00 10.82 13.00
C TYR A 67 0.61 11.38 12.71
N ILE A 68 0.44 11.99 11.54
CA ILE A 68 -0.79 12.67 11.12
C ILE A 68 -1.41 11.90 9.96
N GLY A 69 -2.60 11.36 10.15
CA GLY A 69 -3.38 10.73 9.10
C GLY A 69 -4.23 11.74 8.34
N LEU A 70 -4.09 11.75 7.01
CA LEU A 70 -4.90 12.56 6.09
C LEU A 70 -5.78 11.65 5.24
N GLU A 71 -7.06 12.01 5.09
CA GLU A 71 -8.02 11.31 4.23
C GLU A 71 -8.78 12.26 3.30
N LEU A 72 -9.22 11.73 2.17
CA LEU A 72 -10.19 12.41 1.33
C LEU A 72 -11.50 12.60 2.12
N ASP A 73 -12.06 13.81 2.10
CA ASP A 73 -13.31 14.13 2.80
C ASP A 73 -14.50 13.45 2.12
N THR A 74 -14.90 12.32 2.66
CA THR A 74 -16.04 11.54 2.20
C THR A 74 -16.86 11.04 3.39
N PRO A 75 -18.17 10.76 3.22
CA PRO A 75 -18.95 10.15 4.29
C PRO A 75 -18.32 8.86 4.85
N ALA A 76 -17.69 8.06 4.00
CA ALA A 76 -17.06 6.79 4.40
C ALA A 76 -15.79 7.02 5.23
N SER A 77 -14.91 7.95 4.84
CA SER A 77 -13.71 8.29 5.61
C SER A 77 -14.05 8.94 6.95
N ARG A 78 -15.06 9.83 6.95
CA ARG A 78 -15.59 10.42 8.18
C ARG A 78 -16.17 9.37 9.13
N ALA A 79 -16.93 8.39 8.62
CA ALA A 79 -17.49 7.32 9.42
C ALA A 79 -16.42 6.40 10.03
N ARG A 80 -15.27 6.21 9.37
CA ARG A 80 -14.11 5.49 9.94
C ARG A 80 -13.51 6.21 11.14
N GLY A 81 -13.46 7.56 11.09
CA GLY A 81 -12.98 8.38 12.19
C GLY A 81 -11.51 8.12 12.60
N ARG A 82 -10.66 7.73 11.64
CA ARG A 82 -9.25 7.40 11.87
C ARG A 82 -8.29 8.50 11.45
N ALA A 83 -8.70 9.39 10.56
CA ALA A 83 -7.89 10.50 10.10
C ALA A 83 -7.89 11.67 11.09
N ASP A 84 -6.77 12.37 11.17
CA ASP A 84 -6.61 13.61 11.97
C ASP A 84 -7.03 14.82 11.15
N ALA A 85 -6.90 14.73 9.81
CA ALA A 85 -7.27 15.78 8.88
C ALA A 85 -7.96 15.22 7.64
N TYR A 86 -8.74 16.07 6.98
CA TYR A 86 -9.46 15.73 5.77
C TYR A 86 -9.22 16.79 4.70
N TYR A 87 -9.20 16.40 3.42
CA TYR A 87 -9.00 17.32 2.30
C TYR A 87 -10.04 17.08 1.20
N ASP A 88 -10.24 18.07 0.36
CA ASP A 88 -11.27 18.14 -0.68
C ASP A 88 -10.89 17.42 -1.99
N GLY A 89 -9.76 16.70 -2.02
CA GLY A 89 -9.21 16.09 -3.23
C GLY A 89 -8.32 17.00 -4.05
N ARG A 90 -8.08 18.25 -3.61
CA ARG A 90 -7.24 19.25 -4.30
C ARG A 90 -6.06 19.71 -3.47
N SER A 91 -6.31 20.27 -2.28
CA SER A 91 -5.26 20.86 -1.45
C SER A 91 -5.22 20.23 -0.07
N PHE A 92 -4.03 19.96 0.43
CA PHE A 92 -3.84 19.47 1.79
C PHE A 92 -3.92 20.65 2.78
N PRO A 93 -4.63 20.50 3.92
CA PRO A 93 -4.84 21.59 4.89
C PRO A 93 -3.62 21.82 5.78
N PHE A 94 -2.43 21.85 5.18
CA PHE A 94 -1.16 22.01 5.87
C PHE A 94 -0.30 23.06 5.18
N ALA A 95 0.54 23.74 5.96
CA ALA A 95 1.50 24.72 5.45
C ALA A 95 2.63 24.04 4.66
N ASP A 96 3.29 24.78 3.78
CA ASP A 96 4.46 24.35 3.03
C ASP A 96 5.57 23.92 4.00
N GLY A 97 6.25 22.82 3.66
CA GLY A 97 7.40 22.35 4.43
C GLY A 97 7.09 21.98 5.88
N SER A 98 5.88 21.54 6.18
CA SER A 98 5.45 21.22 7.55
C SER A 98 5.77 19.79 7.99
N PHE A 99 6.17 18.89 7.07
CA PHE A 99 6.44 17.49 7.37
C PHE A 99 7.88 17.09 7.03
N ASP A 100 8.46 16.25 7.87
CA ASP A 100 9.78 15.64 7.66
C ASP A 100 9.70 14.45 6.70
N ALA A 101 8.57 13.72 6.71
CA ALA A 101 8.32 12.61 5.82
C ALA A 101 6.83 12.45 5.49
N ALA A 102 6.54 11.74 4.39
CA ALA A 102 5.21 11.32 4.01
C ALA A 102 5.19 9.82 3.67
N LEU A 103 4.09 9.17 4.04
CA LEU A 103 3.70 7.85 3.58
C LEU A 103 2.53 8.02 2.61
N CYS A 104 2.56 7.31 1.47
CA CYS A 104 1.45 7.22 0.52
C CYS A 104 1.33 5.75 0.07
N ASN A 105 0.48 4.99 0.75
CA ASN A 105 0.41 3.55 0.54
C ASN A 105 -0.88 3.14 -0.16
N GLN A 106 -0.79 2.68 -1.41
CA GLN A 106 -1.92 2.22 -2.23
C GLN A 106 -3.01 3.30 -2.33
N VAL A 107 -2.63 4.48 -2.79
CA VAL A 107 -3.51 5.65 -2.92
C VAL A 107 -3.40 6.30 -4.29
N LEU A 108 -2.19 6.34 -4.86
CA LEU A 108 -1.94 7.07 -6.13
C LEU A 108 -2.77 6.52 -7.29
N GLU A 109 -3.08 5.22 -7.29
CA GLU A 109 -3.96 4.56 -8.26
C GLU A 109 -5.40 5.09 -8.23
N HIS A 110 -5.83 5.61 -7.08
CA HIS A 110 -7.16 6.17 -6.85
C HIS A 110 -7.25 7.68 -7.10
N VAL A 111 -6.16 8.28 -7.56
CA VAL A 111 -6.07 9.71 -7.81
C VAL A 111 -6.21 10.00 -9.30
N PHE A 112 -7.26 10.75 -9.68
CA PHE A 112 -7.51 11.11 -11.08
C PHE A 112 -6.49 12.11 -11.64
N ALA A 113 -5.98 13.03 -10.80
CA ALA A 113 -4.99 14.05 -11.15
C ALA A 113 -3.67 13.81 -10.38
N PRO A 114 -2.86 12.81 -10.76
CA PRO A 114 -1.65 12.43 -10.01
C PRO A 114 -0.59 13.53 -9.94
N ASP A 115 -0.52 14.40 -10.96
CA ASP A 115 0.42 15.53 -10.97
C ASP A 115 0.08 16.56 -9.87
N ASP A 116 -1.19 16.90 -9.69
CA ASP A 116 -1.63 17.83 -8.64
C ASP A 116 -1.43 17.24 -7.25
N PHE A 117 -1.74 15.97 -7.10
CA PHE A 117 -1.58 15.24 -5.84
C PHE A 117 -0.11 15.14 -5.41
N LEU A 118 0.80 14.79 -6.31
CA LEU A 118 2.23 14.74 -5.99
C LEU A 118 2.82 16.12 -5.74
N ARG A 119 2.30 17.17 -6.39
CA ARG A 119 2.68 18.55 -6.10
C ARG A 119 2.30 18.95 -4.67
N GLU A 120 1.13 18.54 -4.18
CA GLU A 120 0.71 18.76 -2.79
C GLU A 120 1.58 18.00 -1.78
N ILE A 121 1.91 16.73 -2.06
CA ILE A 121 2.86 15.98 -1.23
C ILE A 121 4.22 16.71 -1.19
N ALA A 122 4.73 17.12 -2.35
CA ALA A 122 6.00 17.86 -2.42
C ALA A 122 5.92 19.19 -1.69
N ARG A 123 4.79 19.92 -1.78
CA ARG A 123 4.59 21.22 -1.11
C ARG A 123 4.68 21.09 0.41
N VAL A 124 3.99 20.12 0.97
CA VAL A 124 3.94 19.96 2.44
C VAL A 124 5.19 19.34 3.04
N LEU A 125 6.01 18.64 2.23
CA LEU A 125 7.30 18.12 2.66
C LEU A 125 8.34 19.24 2.74
N LYS A 126 9.18 19.19 3.77
CA LYS A 126 10.41 19.99 3.87
C LYS A 126 11.36 19.63 2.73
N ASP A 127 12.26 20.52 2.36
CA ASP A 127 13.37 20.21 1.46
C ASP A 127 14.24 19.11 2.10
N GLY A 128 14.57 18.07 1.33
CA GLY A 128 15.22 16.87 1.84
C GLY A 128 14.26 15.88 2.55
N GLY A 129 13.00 16.22 2.71
CA GLY A 129 11.96 15.34 3.29
C GLY A 129 11.76 14.06 2.48
N ARG A 130 11.39 12.97 3.16
CA ARG A 130 11.27 11.64 2.55
C ARG A 130 9.83 11.30 2.18
N LEU A 131 9.65 10.60 1.07
CA LEU A 131 8.39 10.02 0.63
C LEU A 131 8.56 8.51 0.50
N LEU A 132 7.75 7.74 1.21
CA LEU A 132 7.58 6.31 0.95
C LEU A 132 6.23 6.11 0.24
N LEU A 133 6.29 5.69 -1.01
CA LEU A 133 5.12 5.51 -1.86
C LEU A 133 5.02 4.06 -2.34
N THR A 134 3.81 3.50 -2.26
CA THR A 134 3.50 2.20 -2.84
C THR A 134 2.31 2.32 -3.79
N VAL A 135 2.37 1.62 -4.92
CA VAL A 135 1.31 1.63 -5.92
C VAL A 135 1.32 0.33 -6.71
N PRO A 136 0.15 -0.25 -7.08
CA PRO A 136 0.09 -1.48 -7.83
C PRO A 136 0.59 -1.29 -9.28
N PHE A 137 1.28 -2.32 -9.77
CA PHE A 137 1.57 -2.50 -11.19
C PHE A 137 0.65 -3.55 -11.81
N VAL A 138 0.53 -4.73 -11.18
CA VAL A 138 -0.41 -5.77 -11.60
C VAL A 138 -1.44 -6.00 -10.51
N TRP A 139 -2.66 -5.57 -10.77
CA TRP A 139 -3.81 -5.79 -9.88
C TRP A 139 -5.12 -5.65 -10.67
N ASP A 140 -6.20 -6.26 -10.19
CA ASP A 140 -7.54 -6.09 -10.74
C ASP A 140 -8.15 -4.74 -10.35
N GLU A 141 -9.19 -4.29 -11.05
CA GLU A 141 -9.93 -3.08 -10.68
C GLU A 141 -10.61 -3.24 -9.32
N HIS A 142 -10.42 -2.24 -8.45
CA HIS A 142 -10.97 -2.23 -7.09
C HIS A 142 -11.39 -0.82 -6.66
N GLU A 143 -12.10 -0.71 -5.56
CA GLU A 143 -12.65 0.57 -5.02
C GLU A 143 -13.42 1.41 -6.06
N GLN A 144 -14.09 0.73 -6.98
CA GLN A 144 -14.83 1.35 -8.08
C GLN A 144 -15.80 2.45 -7.59
N PRO A 145 -15.95 3.56 -8.34
CA PRO A 145 -15.36 3.86 -9.67
C PRO A 145 -14.01 4.59 -9.62
N ARG A 146 -13.29 4.59 -8.51
CA ARG A 146 -12.09 5.40 -8.30
C ARG A 146 -10.81 4.58 -8.42
N ASP A 147 -10.64 3.88 -9.52
CA ASP A 147 -9.42 3.13 -9.83
C ASP A 147 -8.91 3.58 -11.21
N TYR A 148 -7.94 4.52 -11.21
CA TYR A 148 -7.57 5.28 -12.41
C TYR A 148 -6.22 4.89 -12.99
N GLY A 149 -5.32 4.27 -12.21
CA GLY A 149 -3.95 4.08 -12.66
C GLY A 149 -3.28 2.78 -12.26
N ARG A 150 -2.41 2.30 -13.17
CA ARG A 150 -1.38 1.29 -12.90
C ARG A 150 -0.07 1.85 -13.41
N TYR A 151 0.98 1.77 -12.58
CA TYR A 151 2.24 2.41 -12.90
C TYR A 151 3.34 1.38 -13.07
N SER A 152 3.99 1.37 -14.25
CA SER A 152 5.27 0.68 -14.39
C SER A 152 6.34 1.39 -13.55
N SER A 153 7.42 0.69 -13.20
CA SER A 153 8.53 1.30 -12.44
C SER A 153 9.13 2.52 -13.14
N PHE A 154 9.22 2.49 -14.46
CA PHE A 154 9.73 3.62 -15.25
C PHE A 154 8.76 4.80 -15.30
N GLY A 155 7.46 4.52 -15.48
CA GLY A 155 6.43 5.55 -15.46
C GLY A 155 6.33 6.25 -14.11
N LEU A 156 6.37 5.49 -13.01
CA LEU A 156 6.37 6.03 -11.66
C LEU A 156 7.63 6.88 -11.38
N ALA A 157 8.81 6.39 -11.78
CA ALA A 157 10.06 7.12 -11.63
C ALA A 157 10.03 8.47 -12.37
N ALA A 158 9.56 8.48 -13.62
CA ALA A 158 9.44 9.69 -14.40
C ALA A 158 8.42 10.67 -13.79
N LEU A 159 7.31 10.15 -13.28
CA LEU A 159 6.27 10.95 -12.60
C LEU A 159 6.83 11.60 -11.32
N LEU A 160 7.52 10.85 -10.47
CA LEU A 160 8.12 11.38 -9.25
C LEU A 160 9.22 12.41 -9.53
N ALA A 161 10.10 12.14 -10.51
CA ALA A 161 11.17 13.06 -10.91
C ALA A 161 10.62 14.41 -11.37
N ARG A 162 9.51 14.42 -12.11
CA ARG A 162 8.81 15.63 -12.59
C ARG A 162 8.32 16.52 -11.45
N HIS A 163 8.05 15.92 -10.27
CA HIS A 163 7.63 16.66 -9.07
C HIS A 163 8.77 16.90 -8.06
N GLY A 164 10.03 16.81 -8.51
CA GLY A 164 11.20 17.11 -7.72
C GLY A 164 11.57 16.06 -6.68
N PHE A 165 11.17 14.80 -6.90
CA PHE A 165 11.58 13.68 -6.07
C PHE A 165 12.77 12.94 -6.68
N GLU A 166 13.81 12.72 -5.88
CA GLU A 166 14.94 11.85 -6.19
C GLU A 166 14.69 10.47 -5.59
N LEU A 167 14.79 9.42 -6.41
CA LEU A 167 14.61 8.05 -5.93
C LEU A 167 15.84 7.60 -5.15
N LEU A 168 15.64 7.23 -3.90
CA LEU A 168 16.69 6.67 -3.04
C LEU A 168 16.72 5.14 -3.12
N GLN A 169 15.54 4.51 -3.12
CA GLN A 169 15.38 3.06 -3.21
C GLN A 169 14.09 2.69 -3.90
N THR A 170 14.14 1.65 -4.73
CA THR A 170 12.97 1.07 -5.38
C THR A 170 12.90 -0.42 -5.12
N ARG A 171 11.70 -0.94 -4.90
CA ARG A 171 11.41 -2.36 -4.72
C ARG A 171 10.22 -2.77 -5.57
N LYS A 172 10.22 -4.01 -6.04
CA LYS A 172 9.11 -4.64 -6.74
C LYS A 172 8.64 -5.81 -5.87
N THR A 173 7.39 -5.79 -5.42
CA THR A 173 6.87 -6.84 -4.52
C THR A 173 6.47 -8.07 -5.32
N ALA A 174 6.72 -9.27 -4.78
CA ALA A 174 6.41 -10.54 -5.41
C ALA A 174 6.83 -10.59 -6.90
N ALA A 175 8.09 -10.19 -7.19
CA ALA A 175 8.65 -10.20 -8.54
C ALA A 175 9.07 -11.62 -8.97
N ASP A 176 8.16 -12.57 -8.90
CA ASP A 176 8.34 -13.98 -9.22
C ASP A 176 6.97 -14.66 -9.45
N VAL A 177 6.96 -15.98 -9.51
CA VAL A 177 5.76 -16.79 -9.76
C VAL A 177 4.60 -16.50 -8.80
N ARG A 178 4.86 -15.98 -7.59
CA ARG A 178 3.83 -15.62 -6.59
C ARG A 178 2.88 -14.56 -7.10
N ALA A 179 3.33 -13.66 -7.99
CA ALA A 179 2.45 -12.69 -8.63
C ALA A 179 1.33 -13.35 -9.44
N LEU A 180 1.64 -14.41 -10.19
CA LEU A 180 0.64 -15.18 -10.95
C LEU A 180 -0.38 -15.82 -10.01
N PHE A 181 0.09 -16.49 -8.95
CA PHE A 181 -0.78 -17.14 -7.96
C PHE A 181 -1.65 -16.14 -7.20
N GLN A 182 -1.13 -14.96 -6.92
CA GLN A 182 -1.91 -13.89 -6.32
C GLN A 182 -3.04 -13.42 -7.24
N MET A 183 -2.79 -13.30 -8.55
CA MET A 183 -3.83 -12.91 -9.51
C MET A 183 -4.91 -13.99 -9.67
N ILE A 184 -4.53 -15.27 -9.62
CA ILE A 184 -5.51 -16.37 -9.56
C ILE A 184 -6.40 -16.22 -8.32
N ASN A 185 -5.80 -15.98 -7.16
CA ASN A 185 -6.55 -15.79 -5.92
C ASN A 185 -7.43 -14.53 -5.93
N ALA A 186 -6.98 -13.43 -6.51
CA ALA A 186 -7.79 -12.22 -6.69
C ALA A 186 -9.03 -12.50 -7.55
N TYR A 187 -8.85 -13.21 -8.67
CA TYR A 187 -9.96 -13.64 -9.52
C TYR A 187 -10.95 -14.54 -8.77
N LEU A 188 -10.44 -15.61 -8.11
CA LEU A 188 -11.28 -16.55 -7.35
C LEU A 188 -12.04 -15.83 -6.23
N TYR A 189 -11.38 -14.94 -5.51
CA TYR A 189 -12.02 -14.14 -4.46
C TYR A 189 -13.20 -13.35 -5.01
N LYS A 190 -13.03 -12.63 -6.12
CA LYS A 190 -14.11 -11.80 -6.70
C LYS A 190 -15.34 -12.58 -7.14
N ILE A 191 -15.16 -13.80 -7.65
CA ILE A 191 -16.29 -14.63 -8.09
C ILE A 191 -16.95 -15.44 -6.96
N THR A 192 -16.28 -15.55 -5.79
CA THR A 192 -16.78 -16.38 -4.67
C THR A 192 -17.20 -15.57 -3.45
N VAL A 193 -16.74 -14.31 -3.32
CA VAL A 193 -17.02 -13.48 -2.13
C VAL A 193 -18.51 -13.22 -1.96
N CYS A 194 -19.00 -13.46 -0.75
CA CYS A 194 -20.40 -13.25 -0.38
C CYS A 194 -20.52 -12.58 1.00
N ARG A 195 -21.74 -12.30 1.43
CA ARG A 195 -21.99 -11.67 2.75
C ARG A 195 -21.70 -12.55 3.96
N ASN A 196 -21.56 -13.86 3.76
CA ASN A 196 -21.33 -14.80 4.86
C ASN A 196 -19.80 -15.01 5.08
N PRO A 197 -19.22 -14.58 6.20
CA PRO A 197 -17.80 -14.69 6.46
C PRO A 197 -17.31 -16.14 6.60
N TYR A 198 -18.17 -17.07 7.02
CA TYR A 198 -17.77 -18.48 7.13
C TYR A 198 -17.68 -19.15 5.75
N VAL A 199 -18.58 -18.79 4.83
CA VAL A 199 -18.51 -19.25 3.43
C VAL A 199 -17.27 -18.69 2.75
N ASN A 200 -16.95 -17.41 2.98
CA ASN A 200 -15.73 -16.80 2.45
C ASN A 200 -14.47 -17.46 3.01
N LEU A 201 -14.44 -17.79 4.30
CA LEU A 201 -13.33 -18.54 4.90
C LEU A 201 -13.19 -19.94 4.30
N LEU A 202 -14.29 -20.66 4.14
CA LEU A 202 -14.28 -21.99 3.51
C LEU A 202 -13.80 -21.90 2.05
N ALA A 203 -14.30 -20.96 1.28
CA ALA A 203 -13.85 -20.72 -0.09
C ALA A 203 -12.34 -20.40 -0.13
N THR A 204 -11.84 -19.57 0.80
CA THR A 204 -10.42 -19.29 0.91
C THR A 204 -9.61 -20.54 1.21
N LEU A 205 -10.01 -21.35 2.19
CA LEU A 205 -9.32 -22.57 2.57
C LEU A 205 -9.27 -23.62 1.44
N VAL A 206 -10.39 -23.76 0.71
CA VAL A 206 -10.52 -24.83 -0.30
C VAL A 206 -9.98 -24.40 -1.66
N LEU A 207 -10.26 -23.15 -2.08
CA LEU A 207 -9.98 -22.71 -3.45
C LEU A 207 -8.70 -21.87 -3.55
N MET A 208 -8.32 -21.08 -2.51
CA MET A 208 -7.25 -20.09 -2.61
C MET A 208 -5.99 -20.50 -1.84
N ALA A 209 -6.14 -21.12 -0.67
CA ALA A 209 -5.00 -21.60 0.11
C ALA A 209 -4.09 -22.59 -0.65
N PRO A 210 -4.59 -23.52 -1.47
CA PRO A 210 -3.73 -24.36 -2.31
C PRO A 210 -2.80 -23.54 -3.22
N PHE A 211 -3.30 -22.46 -3.82
CA PHE A 211 -2.49 -21.58 -4.67
C PHE A 211 -1.45 -20.79 -3.86
N ASN A 212 -1.77 -20.36 -2.64
CA ASN A 212 -0.78 -19.76 -1.75
C ASN A 212 0.35 -20.77 -1.42
N VAL A 213 0.00 -22.02 -1.09
CA VAL A 213 0.99 -23.06 -0.78
C VAL A 213 1.85 -23.37 -1.99
N VAL A 214 1.22 -23.68 -3.14
CA VAL A 214 1.93 -24.02 -4.39
C VAL A 214 2.80 -22.87 -4.85
N GLY A 215 2.27 -21.63 -4.85
CA GLY A 215 3.03 -20.42 -5.21
C GLY A 215 4.26 -20.21 -4.31
N THR A 216 4.12 -20.48 -3.00
CA THR A 216 5.26 -20.40 -2.07
C THR A 216 6.32 -21.46 -2.39
N LEU A 217 5.92 -22.69 -2.65
CA LEU A 217 6.86 -23.78 -2.98
C LEU A 217 7.57 -23.54 -4.32
N LEU A 218 6.82 -23.10 -5.33
CA LEU A 218 7.39 -22.81 -6.64
C LEU A 218 8.33 -21.61 -6.62
N ALA A 219 8.10 -20.63 -5.77
CA ALA A 219 9.01 -19.47 -5.63
C ALA A 219 10.43 -19.87 -5.16
N TRP A 220 10.59 -21.04 -4.54
CA TRP A 220 11.93 -21.54 -4.13
C TRP A 220 12.73 -22.14 -5.27
N ILE A 221 12.06 -22.63 -6.32
CA ILE A 221 12.70 -23.35 -7.42
C ILE A 221 12.61 -22.62 -8.77
N THR A 222 11.80 -21.56 -8.86
CA THR A 222 11.70 -20.74 -10.07
C THR A 222 12.52 -19.46 -9.93
N PRO A 223 13.11 -18.96 -11.04
CA PRO A 223 13.81 -17.69 -11.01
C PRO A 223 12.83 -16.52 -10.77
N SER A 224 13.36 -15.41 -10.25
CA SER A 224 12.63 -14.14 -10.19
C SER A 224 12.37 -13.59 -11.60
N ASN A 225 11.28 -12.86 -11.76
CA ASN A 225 10.94 -12.11 -12.97
C ASN A 225 10.66 -10.65 -12.61
N PRO A 226 11.65 -9.76 -12.73
CA PRO A 226 11.49 -8.36 -12.35
C PRO A 226 10.57 -7.55 -13.26
N ASP A 227 10.10 -8.13 -14.37
CA ASP A 227 9.19 -7.47 -15.31
C ASP A 227 7.72 -7.78 -15.03
N PHE A 228 7.45 -8.75 -14.14
CA PHE A 228 6.11 -9.11 -13.69
C PHE A 228 6.06 -9.19 -12.16
N TYR A 229 5.39 -8.23 -11.53
CA TYR A 229 5.37 -8.05 -10.08
C TYR A 229 4.06 -7.37 -9.64
N LEU A 230 3.76 -7.39 -8.34
CA LEU A 230 2.49 -6.83 -7.84
C LEU A 230 2.58 -5.31 -7.68
N ASP A 231 3.49 -4.81 -6.83
CA ASP A 231 3.54 -3.39 -6.50
C ASP A 231 4.93 -2.79 -6.73
N ASN A 232 4.95 -1.52 -7.06
CA ASN A 232 6.11 -0.66 -6.88
C ASN A 232 6.12 -0.13 -5.46
N VAL A 233 7.27 -0.17 -4.82
CA VAL A 233 7.56 0.52 -3.56
C VAL A 233 8.76 1.42 -3.79
N VAL A 234 8.59 2.72 -3.51
CA VAL A 234 9.60 3.73 -3.76
C VAL A 234 9.84 4.53 -2.49
N LEU A 235 11.08 4.54 -2.01
CA LEU A 235 11.57 5.54 -1.08
C LEU A 235 12.23 6.64 -1.89
N ALA A 236 11.73 7.85 -1.79
CA ALA A 236 12.22 9.03 -2.49
C ALA A 236 12.53 10.16 -1.52
N ARG A 237 13.30 11.15 -1.97
CA ARG A 237 13.61 12.37 -1.24
C ARG A 237 13.18 13.56 -2.08
N LYS A 238 12.51 14.53 -1.45
CA LYS A 238 12.27 15.83 -2.11
C LYS A 238 13.62 16.53 -2.32
N ALA A 239 13.94 16.85 -3.56
CA ALA A 239 15.13 17.65 -3.89
C ALA A 239 15.05 19.01 -3.18
N GLY A 240 16.16 19.45 -2.60
CA GLY A 240 16.27 20.81 -2.07
C GLY A 240 16.16 21.83 -3.23
N ARG A 241 15.59 22.98 -2.96
CA ARG A 241 15.69 24.11 -3.91
C ARG A 241 17.15 24.43 -4.09
N THR A 242 17.68 24.22 -5.31
CA THR A 242 19.00 24.78 -5.65
C THR A 242 18.90 26.30 -5.50
N PRO A 243 19.80 26.94 -4.76
CA PRO A 243 19.78 28.39 -4.54
C PRO A 243 19.91 29.18 -5.84
#